data_501fe0aa7cf079734c46b997093f629a
#
_entry.id   501fe0aa7cf079734c46b997093f629a
#
_cell.length_a   1.000
_cell.length_b   1.000
_cell.length_c   1.000
_cell.angle_alpha   90.00
_cell.angle_beta   90.00
_cell.angle_gamma   90.00
#
_symmetry.space_group_name_H-M   'P 1'
#
loop_
_entity.id
_entity.type
_entity.pdbx_description
1 polymer ?
#
loop_
_entity_poly.entity_id
_entity_poly.type
_entity_poly.pdbx_seq_one_letter_code
_entity_poly.pdbx_strand_id
1 'polypeptide(L)'
;MLQIEIDNGSGFCFGVTTAIKKAEEELAKGTKLYCLGDIVHNSMEVERLTKKGLITINHEQMRELHDVKVLLRAHGEPPETYELARRNNIEIIDATCPVVLALQRRIKTQYEKGRQSSYMITSKGNTTVDDPSKLRPLTGGEDTTSSSSVSLPPAVGEGQTLSASSSIVIFGKNGHAEVLGLVGQTHSHAIVIEKFEDVKALDFTHDIYLYSQTTKSLDEFHKIIDYIQRHISPDAKFQSFDTICRQVANRMPNISTFAARHDLILFVAGRKSSNGKVLFHECLSVNPNSHQVESADEIDMNWFNGVETVGICGATSTPKWLMEECRDEILRHTK
;
A
#
# COMPACT_ATOMS: atom_id res chain seq x y z
N MET A 1 42.17 3.34 6.34
CA MET A 1 41.12 2.88 7.30
C MET A 1 39.80 3.04 6.60
N LEU A 2 39.02 1.97 6.47
CA LEU A 2 37.72 1.99 5.78
C LEU A 2 36.77 2.96 6.47
N GLN A 3 36.22 3.92 5.73
CA GLN A 3 35.21 4.85 6.22
C GLN A 3 33.83 4.32 5.87
N ILE A 4 32.94 4.16 6.87
CA ILE A 4 31.59 3.66 6.66
C ILE A 4 30.59 4.73 7.10
N GLU A 5 29.71 5.13 6.18
CA GLU A 5 28.61 6.05 6.42
C GLU A 5 27.27 5.33 6.25
N ILE A 6 26.36 5.47 7.22
CA ILE A 6 24.96 5.04 7.06
C ILE A 6 24.12 6.24 6.64
N ASP A 7 23.38 6.10 5.54
CA ASP A 7 22.50 7.15 5.04
C ASP A 7 21.40 7.49 6.07
N ASN A 8 21.44 8.71 6.62
CA ASN A 8 20.46 9.20 7.58
C ASN A 8 19.03 9.29 7.01
N GLY A 9 18.92 9.41 5.71
CA GLY A 9 17.66 9.35 5.00
C GLY A 9 17.11 7.91 4.85
N SER A 10 17.91 6.86 5.06
CA SER A 10 17.53 5.45 4.94
C SER A 10 16.80 4.93 6.18
N GLY A 11 15.97 3.92 5.99
CA GLY A 11 15.22 3.27 7.07
C GLY A 11 13.72 3.48 6.98
N PHE A 12 13.03 3.03 8.02
CA PHE A 12 11.57 3.08 8.08
C PHE A 12 11.01 4.49 7.85
N CYS A 13 10.01 4.60 6.99
CA CYS A 13 9.20 5.80 6.92
C CYS A 13 8.36 5.96 8.20
N PHE A 14 7.84 7.17 8.42
CA PHE A 14 7.00 7.47 9.60
C PHE A 14 5.85 6.48 9.79
N GLY A 15 5.15 6.10 8.70
CA GLY A 15 4.03 5.16 8.77
C GLY A 15 4.46 3.78 9.29
N VAL A 16 5.57 3.25 8.79
CA VAL A 16 6.13 1.96 9.25
C VAL A 16 6.60 2.06 10.70
N THR A 17 7.34 3.10 11.04
CA THR A 17 7.81 3.31 12.43
C THR A 17 6.65 3.35 13.42
N THR A 18 5.56 4.04 13.07
CA THR A 18 4.36 4.12 13.91
C THR A 18 3.70 2.76 14.08
N ALA A 19 3.60 1.96 13.00
CA ALA A 19 3.01 0.63 13.07
C ALA A 19 3.82 -0.33 13.96
N ILE A 20 5.15 -0.32 13.81
CA ILE A 20 6.06 -1.13 14.63
C ILE A 20 5.96 -0.72 16.10
N LYS A 21 5.99 0.59 16.39
CA LYS A 21 5.88 1.12 17.77
C LYS A 21 4.58 0.66 18.42
N LYS A 22 3.43 0.78 17.74
CA LYS A 22 2.13 0.30 18.25
C LYS A 22 2.15 -1.20 18.51
N ALA A 23 2.76 -2.00 17.62
CA ALA A 23 2.90 -3.44 17.82
C ALA A 23 3.73 -3.74 19.09
N GLU A 24 4.86 -3.08 19.26
CA GLU A 24 5.73 -3.29 20.42
C GLU A 24 5.07 -2.85 21.74
N GLU A 25 4.34 -1.73 21.74
CA GLU A 25 3.58 -1.25 22.89
C GLU A 25 2.49 -2.25 23.32
N GLU A 26 1.80 -2.87 22.37
CA GLU A 26 0.80 -3.90 22.70
C GLU A 26 1.44 -5.21 23.15
N LEU A 27 2.50 -5.67 22.48
CA LEU A 27 3.23 -6.88 22.87
C LEU A 27 3.87 -6.75 24.26
N ALA A 28 4.35 -5.55 24.63
CA ALA A 28 4.92 -5.30 25.95
C ALA A 28 3.89 -5.43 27.10
N LYS A 29 2.58 -5.36 26.81
CA LYS A 29 1.51 -5.62 27.77
C LYS A 29 1.30 -7.11 28.06
N GLY A 30 2.04 -7.99 27.40
CA GLY A 30 1.93 -9.45 27.53
C GLY A 30 0.68 -10.04 26.89
N THR A 31 -0.05 -9.27 26.06
CA THR A 31 -1.23 -9.73 25.37
C THR A 31 -0.87 -10.30 24.01
N LYS A 32 -1.62 -11.32 23.57
CA LYS A 32 -1.50 -11.89 22.23
C LYS A 32 -1.96 -10.87 21.21
N LEU A 33 -1.11 -10.55 20.23
CA LEU A 33 -1.42 -9.59 19.18
C LEU A 33 -1.34 -10.26 17.81
N TYR A 34 -2.42 -10.17 17.06
CA TYR A 34 -2.46 -10.57 15.65
C TYR A 34 -2.17 -9.37 14.76
N CYS A 35 -1.55 -9.60 13.60
CA CYS A 35 -1.30 -8.57 12.58
C CYS A 35 -1.90 -9.03 11.25
N LEU A 36 -2.76 -8.24 10.65
CA LEU A 36 -3.38 -8.55 9.36
C LEU A 36 -2.38 -8.30 8.22
N GLY A 37 -1.73 -9.39 7.75
CA GLY A 37 -0.61 -9.39 6.83
C GLY A 37 0.72 -9.01 7.48
N ASP A 38 1.81 -9.12 6.72
CA ASP A 38 3.14 -8.74 7.20
C ASP A 38 3.18 -7.27 7.57
N ILE A 39 3.59 -6.95 8.80
CA ILE A 39 3.62 -5.58 9.32
C ILE A 39 4.50 -4.67 8.45
N VAL A 40 5.55 -5.23 7.86
CA VAL A 40 6.48 -4.57 6.95
C VAL A 40 7.04 -5.58 5.94
N HIS A 41 7.46 -5.10 4.76
CA HIS A 41 8.10 -5.94 3.74
C HIS A 41 9.60 -6.18 4.03
N ASN A 42 9.91 -6.67 5.22
CA ASN A 42 11.24 -7.04 5.65
C ASN A 42 11.14 -8.27 6.57
N SER A 43 11.69 -9.40 6.11
CA SER A 43 11.58 -10.70 6.80
C SER A 43 12.24 -10.69 8.18
N MET A 44 13.38 -10.02 8.32
CA MET A 44 14.12 -9.93 9.59
C MET A 44 13.32 -9.18 10.66
N GLU A 45 12.65 -8.09 10.28
CA GLU A 45 11.82 -7.33 11.21
C GLU A 45 10.53 -8.08 11.58
N VAL A 46 9.91 -8.77 10.60
CA VAL A 46 8.75 -9.64 10.87
C VAL A 46 9.14 -10.75 11.84
N GLU A 47 10.30 -11.42 11.63
CA GLU A 47 10.81 -12.46 12.52
C GLU A 47 11.10 -11.91 13.93
N ARG A 48 11.73 -10.73 14.03
CA ARG A 48 12.00 -10.06 15.31
C ARG A 48 10.73 -9.84 16.13
N LEU A 49 9.66 -9.38 15.47
CA LEU A 49 8.36 -9.15 16.13
C LEU A 49 7.62 -10.45 16.42
N THR A 50 7.76 -11.47 15.57
CA THR A 50 7.22 -12.81 15.81
C THR A 50 7.84 -13.44 17.05
N LYS A 51 9.16 -13.31 17.26
CA LYS A 51 9.85 -13.72 18.48
C LYS A 51 9.33 -12.99 19.74
N LYS A 52 8.77 -11.79 19.58
CA LYS A 52 8.11 -11.04 20.67
C LYS A 52 6.63 -11.43 20.86
N GLY A 53 6.07 -12.29 20.01
CA GLY A 53 4.70 -12.79 20.14
C GLY A 53 3.70 -12.23 19.12
N LEU A 54 4.13 -11.47 18.09
CA LEU A 54 3.26 -11.05 17.00
C LEU A 54 2.90 -12.26 16.12
N ILE A 55 1.62 -12.39 15.79
CA ILE A 55 1.10 -13.46 14.95
C ILE A 55 0.55 -12.87 13.67
N THR A 56 1.23 -13.11 12.54
CA THR A 56 0.73 -12.69 11.23
C THR A 56 -0.43 -13.58 10.80
N ILE A 57 -1.53 -12.96 10.35
CA ILE A 57 -2.73 -13.62 9.84
C ILE A 57 -3.15 -13.04 8.50
N ASN A 58 -3.95 -13.79 7.74
CA ASN A 58 -4.61 -13.30 6.54
C ASN A 58 -6.10 -12.98 6.82
N HIS A 59 -6.82 -12.49 5.80
CA HIS A 59 -8.24 -12.12 5.93
C HIS A 59 -9.15 -13.34 6.22
N GLU A 60 -8.80 -14.53 5.71
CA GLU A 60 -9.57 -15.75 5.98
C GLU A 60 -9.45 -16.15 7.45
N GLN A 61 -8.21 -16.16 7.95
CA GLN A 61 -7.97 -16.42 9.37
C GLN A 61 -8.64 -15.39 10.28
N MET A 62 -8.68 -14.11 9.87
CA MET A 62 -9.35 -13.06 10.64
C MET A 62 -10.86 -13.31 10.77
N ARG A 63 -11.50 -13.94 9.79
CA ARG A 63 -12.93 -14.27 9.85
C ARG A 63 -13.29 -15.26 10.97
N GLU A 64 -12.35 -16.13 11.30
CA GLU A 64 -12.50 -17.17 12.34
C GLU A 64 -12.12 -16.67 13.74
N LEU A 65 -11.56 -15.47 13.86
CA LEU A 65 -11.14 -14.91 15.15
C LEU A 65 -12.28 -14.12 15.80
N HIS A 66 -12.37 -14.25 17.13
CA HIS A 66 -13.32 -13.53 17.99
C HIS A 66 -12.62 -13.09 19.28
N ASP A 67 -13.05 -11.96 19.84
CA ASP A 67 -12.61 -11.45 21.16
C ASP A 67 -11.07 -11.31 21.27
N VAL A 68 -10.41 -10.89 20.19
CA VAL A 68 -8.95 -10.74 20.12
C VAL A 68 -8.54 -9.34 19.67
N LYS A 69 -7.23 -9.04 19.79
CA LYS A 69 -6.65 -7.80 19.26
C LYS A 69 -5.99 -8.06 17.91
N VAL A 70 -6.31 -7.22 16.93
CA VAL A 70 -5.72 -7.27 15.59
C VAL A 70 -5.15 -5.91 15.23
N LEU A 71 -3.87 -5.87 14.89
CA LEU A 71 -3.20 -4.70 14.35
C LEU A 71 -3.42 -4.62 12.85
N LEU A 72 -3.93 -3.48 12.38
CA LEU A 72 -3.98 -3.13 10.97
C LEU A 72 -2.72 -2.31 10.63
N ARG A 73 -1.99 -2.77 9.64
CA ARG A 73 -0.69 -2.20 9.25
C ARG A 73 -0.82 -0.86 8.52
N ALA A 74 0.33 -0.21 8.25
CA ALA A 74 0.39 1.13 7.65
C ALA A 74 -0.30 1.28 6.28
N HIS A 75 -0.57 0.19 5.57
CA HIS A 75 -1.18 0.19 4.24
C HIS A 75 -2.67 0.52 4.23
N GLY A 76 -3.35 0.42 5.39
CA GLY A 76 -4.80 0.60 5.50
C GLY A 76 -5.58 -0.61 4.97
N GLU A 77 -6.83 -0.68 5.36
CA GLU A 77 -7.75 -1.76 5.01
C GLU A 77 -9.05 -1.20 4.43
N PRO A 78 -9.80 -2.01 3.67
CA PRO A 78 -11.13 -1.61 3.19
C PRO A 78 -12.15 -1.57 4.32
N PRO A 79 -13.29 -0.85 4.17
CA PRO A 79 -14.33 -0.73 5.19
C PRO A 79 -14.86 -2.08 5.71
N GLU A 80 -14.93 -3.09 4.85
CA GLU A 80 -15.41 -4.44 5.16
C GLU A 80 -14.57 -5.12 6.26
N THR A 81 -13.27 -4.82 6.33
CA THR A 81 -12.38 -5.33 7.39
C THR A 81 -12.79 -4.78 8.76
N TYR A 82 -13.15 -3.52 8.84
CA TYR A 82 -13.63 -2.90 10.09
C TYR A 82 -15.03 -3.39 10.50
N GLU A 83 -15.87 -3.69 9.52
CA GLU A 83 -17.20 -4.28 9.76
C GLU A 83 -17.08 -5.70 10.28
N LEU A 84 -16.20 -6.52 9.70
CA LEU A 84 -15.87 -7.84 10.18
C LEU A 84 -15.38 -7.80 11.63
N ALA A 85 -14.44 -6.90 11.93
CA ALA A 85 -13.91 -6.74 13.28
C ALA A 85 -15.01 -6.43 14.30
N ARG A 86 -15.93 -5.52 13.96
CA ARG A 86 -17.09 -5.18 14.83
C ARG A 86 -17.99 -6.37 15.06
N ARG A 87 -18.30 -7.16 14.02
CA ARG A 87 -19.16 -8.36 14.15
C ARG A 87 -18.54 -9.43 15.04
N ASN A 88 -17.21 -9.58 14.97
CA ASN A 88 -16.47 -10.63 15.69
C ASN A 88 -15.92 -10.15 17.03
N ASN A 89 -16.32 -8.95 17.51
CA ASN A 89 -15.80 -8.33 18.73
C ASN A 89 -14.25 -8.27 18.77
N ILE A 90 -13.62 -7.96 17.62
CA ILE A 90 -12.18 -7.81 17.48
C ILE A 90 -11.80 -6.37 17.82
N GLU A 91 -10.88 -6.18 18.77
CA GLU A 91 -10.27 -4.89 19.07
C GLU A 91 -9.24 -4.53 18.00
N ILE A 92 -9.48 -3.46 17.23
CA ILE A 92 -8.57 -3.00 16.19
C ILE A 92 -7.53 -2.04 16.78
N ILE A 93 -6.25 -2.39 16.59
CA ILE A 93 -5.12 -1.46 16.76
C ILE A 93 -4.80 -0.89 15.38
N ASP A 94 -5.43 0.21 15.03
CA ASP A 94 -5.24 0.81 13.69
C ASP A 94 -3.92 1.56 13.60
N ALA A 95 -2.98 1.03 12.81
CA ALA A 95 -1.69 1.63 12.53
C ALA A 95 -1.59 2.16 11.09
N THR A 96 -2.72 2.37 10.42
CA THR A 96 -2.76 2.94 9.07
C THR A 96 -2.04 4.28 9.03
N CYS A 97 -1.15 4.44 8.05
CA CYS A 97 -0.43 5.69 7.84
C CYS A 97 -1.40 6.86 7.62
N PRO A 98 -1.22 8.01 8.30
CA PRO A 98 -2.07 9.19 8.11
C PRO A 98 -2.19 9.65 6.65
N VAL A 99 -1.13 9.48 5.84
CA VAL A 99 -1.17 9.79 4.40
C VAL A 99 -2.16 8.88 3.68
N VAL A 100 -2.13 7.57 3.98
CA VAL A 100 -3.07 6.59 3.40
C VAL A 100 -4.50 6.86 3.87
N LEU A 101 -4.72 7.16 5.16
CA LEU A 101 -6.04 7.52 5.68
C LEU A 101 -6.61 8.77 5.00
N ALA A 102 -5.78 9.79 4.77
CA ALA A 102 -6.20 10.99 4.07
C ALA A 102 -6.60 10.69 2.61
N LEU A 103 -5.84 9.80 1.95
CA LEU A 103 -6.14 9.34 0.59
C LEU A 103 -7.45 8.54 0.54
N GLN A 104 -7.64 7.59 1.44
CA GLN A 104 -8.88 6.81 1.54
C GLN A 104 -10.10 7.72 1.73
N ARG A 105 -10.04 8.68 2.66
CA ARG A 105 -11.12 9.65 2.89
C ARG A 105 -11.42 10.50 1.65
N ARG A 106 -10.39 10.94 0.92
CA ARG A 106 -10.55 11.74 -0.29
C ARG A 106 -11.25 10.94 -1.39
N ILE A 107 -10.82 9.69 -1.63
CA ILE A 107 -11.43 8.78 -2.61
C ILE A 107 -12.90 8.52 -2.25
N LYS A 108 -13.17 8.17 -0.99
CA LYS A 108 -14.53 7.93 -0.49
C LYS A 108 -15.44 9.14 -0.72
N THR A 109 -14.98 10.33 -0.31
CA THR A 109 -15.75 11.58 -0.47
C THR A 109 -16.03 11.87 -1.94
N GLN A 110 -15.06 11.64 -2.83
CA GLN A 110 -15.25 11.88 -4.27
C GLN A 110 -16.25 10.87 -4.86
N TYR A 111 -16.17 9.62 -4.47
CA TYR A 111 -17.09 8.57 -4.91
C TYR A 111 -18.53 8.88 -4.46
N GLU A 112 -18.73 9.26 -3.20
CA GLU A 112 -20.04 9.62 -2.66
C GLU A 112 -20.66 10.84 -3.36
N LYS A 113 -19.86 11.87 -3.69
CA LYS A 113 -20.30 13.02 -4.48
C LYS A 113 -20.79 12.61 -5.87
N GLY A 114 -20.06 11.75 -6.57
CA GLY A 114 -20.46 11.24 -7.89
C GLY A 114 -21.80 10.51 -7.84
N ARG A 115 -22.03 9.68 -6.82
CA ARG A 115 -23.32 9.00 -6.60
C ARG A 115 -24.47 9.95 -6.35
N GLN A 116 -24.29 10.97 -5.50
CA GLN A 116 -25.34 11.96 -5.21
C GLN A 116 -25.75 12.75 -6.46
N SER A 117 -24.80 13.13 -7.31
CA SER A 117 -25.09 13.78 -8.59
C SER A 117 -25.94 12.88 -9.50
N SER A 118 -25.64 11.60 -9.57
CA SER A 118 -26.41 10.63 -10.38
C SER A 118 -27.86 10.49 -9.88
N TYR A 119 -28.08 10.46 -8.56
CA TYR A 119 -29.42 10.42 -7.99
C TYR A 119 -30.25 11.67 -8.28
N MET A 120 -29.62 12.87 -8.27
CA MET A 120 -30.33 14.12 -8.58
C MET A 120 -30.70 14.25 -10.07
N ILE A 121 -29.95 13.65 -10.96
CA ILE A 121 -30.26 13.65 -12.41
C ILE A 121 -31.41 12.69 -12.69
N THR A 122 -31.46 11.52 -12.08
CA THR A 122 -32.55 10.56 -12.26
C THR A 122 -33.86 11.00 -11.61
N SER A 123 -33.81 11.73 -10.50
CA SER A 123 -35.02 12.26 -9.84
C SER A 123 -35.63 13.47 -10.54
N LYS A 124 -34.91 14.16 -11.44
CA LYS A 124 -35.48 15.26 -12.26
C LYS A 124 -36.10 14.79 -13.59
N GLY A 125 -35.91 13.51 -13.94
CA GLY A 125 -36.35 12.92 -15.22
C GLY A 125 -37.65 12.10 -15.17
N ASN A 126 -38.23 11.79 -14.00
CA ASN A 126 -39.47 11.02 -13.91
C ASN A 126 -40.31 11.47 -12.71
N THR A 127 -41.31 12.28 -12.97
CA THR A 127 -42.43 12.51 -12.06
C THR A 127 -43.41 11.36 -12.22
N THR A 128 -43.24 10.29 -11.48
CA THR A 128 -44.34 9.42 -10.98
C THR A 128 -43.99 9.04 -9.55
N VAL A 129 -44.83 9.55 -8.68
CA VAL A 129 -44.81 9.36 -7.24
C VAL A 129 -45.22 7.90 -6.95
N ASP A 130 -44.33 7.11 -6.35
CA ASP A 130 -44.74 5.95 -5.58
C ASP A 130 -44.31 6.15 -4.13
N ASP A 131 -45.29 6.20 -3.28
CA ASP A 131 -45.27 6.42 -1.85
C ASP A 131 -44.48 5.32 -1.13
N PRO A 132 -43.42 5.62 -0.35
CA PRO A 132 -42.59 4.64 0.35
C PRO A 132 -43.30 3.95 1.52
N SER A 133 -44.55 4.33 1.87
CA SER A 133 -45.26 3.79 3.03
C SER A 133 -45.96 2.44 2.81
N LYS A 134 -45.81 1.83 1.61
CA LYS A 134 -46.50 0.57 1.26
C LYS A 134 -45.63 -0.69 1.15
N LEU A 135 -44.51 -0.76 1.77
CA LEU A 135 -43.71 -1.99 1.84
C LEU A 135 -44.10 -2.79 3.11
N ARG A 136 -44.93 -3.81 2.91
CA ARG A 136 -45.24 -4.84 3.93
C ARG A 136 -44.02 -5.75 4.16
N PRO A 137 -43.77 -6.19 5.39
CA PRO A 137 -42.78 -7.21 5.70
C PRO A 137 -43.23 -8.59 5.24
N LEU A 138 -42.41 -9.29 4.49
CA LEU A 138 -42.59 -10.72 4.21
C LEU A 138 -41.89 -11.50 5.32
N THR A 139 -42.71 -12.16 6.12
CA THR A 139 -42.32 -13.18 7.10
C THR A 139 -42.33 -14.56 6.43
N GLY A 140 -41.32 -15.37 6.75
CA GLY A 140 -41.42 -16.82 6.93
C GLY A 140 -41.02 -17.72 5.78
N GLY A 141 -40.16 -18.73 6.09
CA GLY A 141 -40.14 -20.03 5.42
C GLY A 141 -38.74 -20.61 5.15
N GLU A 142 -38.19 -21.29 6.14
CA GLU A 142 -37.62 -22.65 6.18
C GLU A 142 -36.61 -23.16 5.15
N ASP A 143 -35.47 -23.57 5.72
CA ASP A 143 -34.55 -24.70 5.44
C ASP A 143 -34.51 -25.37 4.05
N THR A 144 -33.26 -25.43 3.52
CA THR A 144 -32.66 -26.72 3.13
C THR A 144 -31.14 -26.59 2.91
N THR A 145 -30.43 -27.53 3.48
CA THR A 145 -29.00 -27.85 3.39
C THR A 145 -28.57 -28.21 1.97
N SER A 146 -27.46 -27.63 1.50
CA SER A 146 -26.50 -28.39 0.67
C SER A 146 -25.15 -27.70 0.58
N SER A 147 -24.12 -28.50 0.82
CA SER A 147 -22.71 -28.23 0.66
C SER A 147 -22.35 -27.87 -0.80
N SER A 148 -21.60 -26.81 -1.02
CA SER A 148 -20.79 -26.69 -2.24
C SER A 148 -19.66 -25.67 -2.10
N SER A 149 -18.52 -26.13 -2.51
CA SER A 149 -17.22 -25.52 -2.74
C SER A 149 -17.26 -24.03 -3.11
N VAL A 150 -16.51 -23.21 -2.34
CA VAL A 150 -16.31 -21.78 -2.64
C VAL A 150 -15.23 -21.66 -3.71
N SER A 151 -15.66 -21.46 -4.94
CA SER A 151 -14.86 -20.88 -6.01
C SER A 151 -14.84 -19.37 -5.87
N LEU A 152 -13.67 -18.77 -6.13
CA LEU A 152 -13.47 -17.32 -6.26
C LEU A 152 -14.53 -16.73 -7.21
N PRO A 153 -15.08 -15.53 -6.91
CA PRO A 153 -16.04 -14.92 -7.81
C PRO A 153 -15.36 -14.56 -9.14
N PRO A 154 -16.02 -14.85 -10.28
CA PRO A 154 -15.54 -14.46 -11.58
C PRO A 154 -15.54 -12.94 -11.74
N ALA A 155 -14.63 -12.45 -12.52
CA ALA A 155 -14.62 -11.09 -13.02
C ALA A 155 -15.97 -10.77 -13.69
N VAL A 156 -16.50 -9.59 -13.36
CA VAL A 156 -17.59 -8.89 -14.07
C VAL A 156 -18.88 -9.69 -14.24
N GLY A 157 -19.79 -9.58 -13.27
CA GLY A 157 -21.21 -9.86 -13.45
C GLY A 157 -21.86 -8.71 -14.22
N GLU A 158 -22.38 -9.00 -15.39
CA GLU A 158 -23.31 -8.13 -16.12
C GLU A 158 -24.56 -7.83 -15.29
N GLY A 159 -24.90 -6.55 -15.17
CA GLY A 159 -26.22 -6.16 -14.69
C GLY A 159 -26.24 -5.20 -13.52
N GLN A 160 -25.83 -3.97 -13.78
CA GLN A 160 -26.48 -2.72 -13.39
C GLN A 160 -25.65 -1.57 -13.99
N THR A 161 -26.09 -1.09 -15.12
CA THR A 161 -25.60 0.16 -15.71
C THR A 161 -25.90 1.29 -14.74
N LEU A 162 -24.94 1.56 -13.85
CA LEU A 162 -24.86 2.86 -13.22
C LEU A 162 -24.59 3.85 -14.36
N SER A 163 -25.49 4.76 -14.57
CA SER A 163 -25.22 5.99 -15.29
C SER A 163 -24.17 6.75 -14.48
N ALA A 164 -22.94 6.30 -14.54
CA ALA A 164 -21.84 6.90 -13.83
C ALA A 164 -21.29 8.03 -14.67
N SER A 165 -21.67 9.24 -14.33
CA SER A 165 -21.08 10.45 -14.90
C SER A 165 -19.61 10.64 -14.48
N SER A 166 -18.99 9.73 -13.72
CA SER A 166 -17.61 9.88 -13.26
C SER A 166 -16.93 8.56 -12.89
N SER A 167 -15.67 8.42 -13.27
CA SER A 167 -14.80 7.28 -12.94
C SER A 167 -13.73 7.67 -11.93
N ILE A 168 -13.56 6.85 -10.89
CA ILE A 168 -12.40 6.92 -9.99
C ILE A 168 -11.35 5.96 -10.53
N VAL A 169 -10.18 6.50 -10.85
CA VAL A 169 -9.03 5.75 -11.38
C VAL A 169 -7.90 5.79 -10.37
N ILE A 170 -7.32 4.64 -10.07
CA ILE A 170 -6.21 4.49 -9.12
C ILE A 170 -5.01 3.92 -9.86
N PHE A 171 -3.94 4.72 -9.99
CA PHE A 171 -2.66 4.25 -10.47
C PHE A 171 -1.95 3.49 -9.35
N GLY A 172 -1.93 2.16 -9.42
CA GLY A 172 -1.42 1.31 -8.34
C GLY A 172 -1.21 -0.13 -8.79
N LYS A 173 -0.58 -0.92 -7.95
CA LYS A 173 -0.35 -2.35 -8.20
C LYS A 173 -1.57 -3.16 -7.77
N ASN A 174 -2.17 -3.92 -8.69
CA ASN A 174 -3.26 -4.83 -8.37
C ASN A 174 -2.88 -5.83 -7.26
N GLY A 175 -3.80 -6.06 -6.33
CA GLY A 175 -3.58 -6.96 -5.20
C GLY A 175 -2.67 -6.41 -4.10
N HIS A 176 -2.08 -5.23 -4.27
CA HIS A 176 -1.33 -4.59 -3.18
C HIS A 176 -2.29 -4.13 -2.08
N ALA A 177 -1.93 -4.33 -0.81
CA ALA A 177 -2.80 -4.05 0.33
C ALA A 177 -3.34 -2.62 0.36
N GLU A 178 -2.48 -1.62 0.09
CA GLU A 178 -2.91 -0.22 0.00
C GLU A 178 -3.96 -0.03 -1.09
N VAL A 179 -3.76 -0.61 -2.29
CA VAL A 179 -4.70 -0.48 -3.42
C VAL A 179 -6.03 -1.17 -3.10
N LEU A 180 -6.01 -2.34 -2.44
CA LEU A 180 -7.23 -2.99 -1.97
C LEU A 180 -8.00 -2.10 -0.99
N GLY A 181 -7.30 -1.47 -0.05
CA GLY A 181 -7.88 -0.50 0.88
C GLY A 181 -8.49 0.73 0.19
N LEU A 182 -7.86 1.21 -0.90
CA LEU A 182 -8.37 2.33 -1.69
C LEU A 182 -9.59 1.96 -2.52
N VAL A 183 -9.54 0.81 -3.21
CA VAL A 183 -10.64 0.27 -4.02
C VAL A 183 -11.88 0.01 -3.16
N GLY A 184 -11.69 -0.50 -1.94
CA GLY A 184 -12.76 -0.72 -0.97
C GLY A 184 -13.54 0.56 -0.62
N GLN A 185 -12.90 1.76 -0.67
CA GLN A 185 -13.58 3.02 -0.42
C GLN A 185 -14.65 3.37 -1.49
N THR A 186 -14.66 2.65 -2.59
CA THR A 186 -15.59 2.83 -3.71
C THR A 186 -16.50 1.62 -3.92
N HIS A 187 -16.63 0.75 -2.92
CA HIS A 187 -17.34 -0.54 -3.06
C HIS A 187 -16.90 -1.32 -4.31
N SER A 188 -15.59 -1.35 -4.56
CA SER A 188 -14.95 -2.02 -5.71
C SER A 188 -15.28 -1.44 -7.09
N HIS A 189 -15.78 -0.21 -7.19
CA HIS A 189 -16.06 0.46 -8.46
C HIS A 189 -14.87 1.24 -9.03
N ALA A 190 -13.80 1.47 -8.27
CA ALA A 190 -12.61 2.14 -8.80
C ALA A 190 -11.89 1.28 -9.84
N ILE A 191 -11.41 1.91 -10.89
CA ILE A 191 -10.60 1.29 -11.94
C ILE A 191 -9.13 1.38 -11.51
N VAL A 192 -8.46 0.23 -11.46
CA VAL A 192 -7.02 0.18 -11.18
C VAL A 192 -6.24 0.10 -12.47
N ILE A 193 -5.29 1.01 -12.65
CA ILE A 193 -4.31 0.97 -13.73
C ILE A 193 -2.93 0.74 -13.11
N GLU A 194 -2.19 -0.24 -13.62
CA GLU A 194 -0.92 -0.66 -13.03
C GLU A 194 0.28 -0.06 -13.74
N LYS A 195 0.15 0.18 -15.04
CA LYS A 195 1.17 0.73 -15.94
C LYS A 195 0.53 1.68 -16.96
N PHE A 196 1.38 2.46 -17.63
CA PHE A 196 0.94 3.46 -18.62
C PHE A 196 0.03 2.89 -19.71
N GLU A 197 0.28 1.67 -20.20
CA GLU A 197 -0.51 1.05 -21.26
C GLU A 197 -1.97 0.85 -20.89
N ASP A 198 -2.26 0.62 -19.60
CA ASP A 198 -3.63 0.37 -19.11
C ASP A 198 -4.52 1.61 -19.22
N VAL A 199 -3.91 2.81 -19.29
CA VAL A 199 -4.64 4.09 -19.45
C VAL A 199 -5.46 4.12 -20.74
N LYS A 200 -4.98 3.43 -21.79
CA LYS A 200 -5.62 3.41 -23.11
C LYS A 200 -6.98 2.71 -23.13
N ALA A 201 -7.27 1.91 -22.10
CA ALA A 201 -8.54 1.22 -21.94
C ALA A 201 -9.60 2.04 -21.17
N LEU A 202 -9.25 3.24 -20.69
CA LEU A 202 -10.20 4.11 -19.98
C LEU A 202 -11.22 4.70 -20.94
N ASP A 203 -12.43 4.94 -20.44
CA ASP A 203 -13.46 5.69 -21.14
C ASP A 203 -13.25 7.19 -20.89
N PHE A 204 -12.85 7.91 -21.93
CA PHE A 204 -12.58 9.35 -21.90
C PHE A 204 -13.83 10.21 -22.15
N THR A 205 -15.00 9.63 -22.32
CA THR A 205 -16.27 10.37 -22.52
C THR A 205 -16.90 10.84 -21.21
N HIS A 206 -16.40 10.35 -20.07
CA HIS A 206 -16.91 10.64 -18.73
C HIS A 206 -15.87 11.33 -17.85
N ASP A 207 -16.32 11.95 -16.77
CA ASP A 207 -15.43 12.57 -15.78
C ASP A 207 -14.45 11.56 -15.21
N ILE A 208 -13.17 11.91 -15.12
CA ILE A 208 -12.11 11.06 -14.56
C ILE A 208 -11.46 11.76 -13.36
N TYR A 209 -11.42 11.05 -12.22
CA TYR A 209 -10.70 11.44 -11.01
C TYR A 209 -9.56 10.47 -10.76
N LEU A 210 -8.32 10.91 -11.04
CA LEU A 210 -7.12 10.08 -10.97
C LEU A 210 -6.39 10.26 -9.65
N TYR A 211 -6.12 9.16 -8.98
CA TYR A 211 -5.31 9.04 -7.77
C TYR A 211 -4.13 8.13 -7.99
N SER A 212 -3.12 8.19 -7.12
CA SER A 212 -1.98 7.26 -7.15
C SER A 212 -1.82 6.55 -5.82
N GLN A 213 -1.43 5.27 -5.87
CA GLN A 213 -0.82 4.59 -4.73
C GLN A 213 0.40 5.38 -4.26
N THR A 214 0.59 5.49 -2.94
CA THR A 214 1.61 6.37 -2.34
C THR A 214 3.05 6.05 -2.73
N THR A 215 3.31 4.86 -3.27
CA THR A 215 4.66 4.35 -3.61
C THR A 215 4.94 4.21 -5.11
N LYS A 216 4.08 4.78 -5.97
CA LYS A 216 4.28 4.76 -7.43
C LYS A 216 5.27 5.84 -7.89
N SER A 217 5.73 5.72 -9.14
CA SER A 217 6.62 6.69 -9.77
C SER A 217 5.88 7.98 -10.10
N LEU A 218 6.46 9.12 -9.72
CA LEU A 218 5.92 10.44 -10.05
C LEU A 218 5.98 10.73 -11.56
N ASP A 219 7.07 10.32 -12.22
CA ASP A 219 7.25 10.53 -13.66
C ASP A 219 6.24 9.74 -14.48
N GLU A 220 5.96 8.48 -14.08
CA GLU A 220 4.95 7.66 -14.74
C GLU A 220 3.54 8.23 -14.49
N PHE A 221 3.28 8.74 -13.29
CA PHE A 221 2.02 9.41 -12.97
C PHE A 221 1.80 10.65 -13.82
N HIS A 222 2.85 11.47 -14.04
CA HIS A 222 2.76 12.62 -14.95
C HIS A 222 2.49 12.22 -16.41
N LYS A 223 3.13 11.16 -16.91
CA LYS A 223 2.84 10.63 -18.26
C LYS A 223 1.39 10.20 -18.40
N ILE A 224 0.82 9.59 -17.37
CA ILE A 224 -0.60 9.22 -17.32
C ILE A 224 -1.49 10.47 -17.36
N ILE A 225 -1.19 11.49 -16.56
CA ILE A 225 -1.91 12.76 -16.54
C ILE A 225 -1.92 13.38 -17.94
N ASP A 226 -0.74 13.52 -18.55
CA ASP A 226 -0.59 14.12 -19.88
C ASP A 226 -1.37 13.36 -20.98
N TYR A 227 -1.43 12.03 -20.84
CA TYR A 227 -2.18 11.22 -21.78
C TYR A 227 -3.69 11.44 -21.62
N ILE A 228 -4.22 11.38 -20.40
CA ILE A 228 -5.64 11.59 -20.12
C ILE A 228 -6.07 13.00 -20.56
N GLN A 229 -5.28 14.04 -20.25
CA GLN A 229 -5.58 15.43 -20.64
C GLN A 229 -5.73 15.60 -22.16
N ARG A 230 -4.97 14.84 -22.93
CA ARG A 230 -5.02 14.91 -24.42
C ARG A 230 -6.18 14.14 -25.05
N HIS A 231 -6.79 13.20 -24.31
CA HIS A 231 -7.82 12.31 -24.86
C HIS A 231 -9.19 12.50 -24.21
N ILE A 232 -9.28 13.21 -23.09
CA ILE A 232 -10.56 13.47 -22.42
C ILE A 232 -11.49 14.28 -23.32
N SER A 233 -12.78 13.91 -23.33
CA SER A 233 -13.80 14.65 -24.07
C SER A 233 -13.91 16.09 -23.58
N PRO A 234 -14.17 17.08 -24.47
CA PRO A 234 -14.40 18.46 -24.06
C PRO A 234 -15.53 18.66 -23.04
N ASP A 235 -16.51 17.75 -23.04
CA ASP A 235 -17.66 17.79 -22.13
C ASP A 235 -17.41 17.08 -20.79
N ALA A 236 -16.29 16.35 -20.66
CA ALA A 236 -15.91 15.60 -19.46
C ALA A 236 -14.82 16.34 -18.66
N LYS A 237 -14.86 16.18 -17.34
CA LYS A 237 -13.87 16.78 -16.43
C LYS A 237 -12.76 15.79 -16.13
N PHE A 238 -11.53 16.26 -16.16
CA PHE A 238 -10.39 15.53 -15.65
C PHE A 238 -9.79 16.24 -14.44
N GLN A 239 -9.57 15.48 -13.37
CA GLN A 239 -8.88 15.97 -12.18
C GLN A 239 -7.91 14.89 -11.68
N SER A 240 -6.65 15.26 -11.54
CA SER A 240 -5.61 14.41 -10.96
C SER A 240 -5.24 14.88 -9.55
N PHE A 241 -4.91 13.94 -8.70
CA PHE A 241 -4.47 14.19 -7.33
C PHE A 241 -3.13 13.51 -7.12
N ASP A 242 -2.09 14.30 -6.99
CA ASP A 242 -0.77 13.79 -6.62
C ASP A 242 -0.81 13.32 -5.16
N THR A 243 -1.00 12.02 -5.00
CA THR A 243 -1.08 11.33 -3.72
C THR A 243 0.16 10.48 -3.42
N ILE A 244 1.22 10.62 -4.22
CA ILE A 244 2.50 9.97 -4.01
C ILE A 244 3.16 10.54 -2.74
N CYS A 245 3.60 9.65 -1.86
CA CYS A 245 4.22 10.06 -0.60
C CYS A 245 5.56 10.77 -0.85
N ARG A 246 5.72 12.00 -0.33
CA ARG A 246 6.95 12.79 -0.51
C ARG A 246 8.19 12.12 0.09
N GLN A 247 8.04 11.36 1.16
CA GLN A 247 9.14 10.57 1.70
C GLN A 247 9.61 9.48 0.71
N VAL A 248 8.71 8.95 -0.11
CA VAL A 248 9.05 8.00 -1.18
C VAL A 248 9.61 8.73 -2.39
N ALA A 249 8.93 9.78 -2.87
CA ALA A 249 9.36 10.53 -4.06
C ALA A 249 10.74 11.16 -3.90
N ASN A 250 11.04 11.76 -2.74
CA ASN A 250 12.34 12.39 -2.48
C ASN A 250 13.45 11.38 -2.21
N ARG A 251 13.12 10.10 -2.04
CA ARG A 251 14.09 9.07 -1.74
C ARG A 251 15.06 8.83 -2.89
N MET A 252 14.54 8.81 -4.13
CA MET A 252 15.35 8.56 -5.33
C MET A 252 16.50 9.57 -5.48
N PRO A 253 16.26 10.89 -5.56
CA PRO A 253 17.35 11.85 -5.69
C PRO A 253 18.32 11.85 -4.50
N ASN A 254 17.82 11.60 -3.29
CA ASN A 254 18.68 11.57 -2.10
C ASN A 254 19.62 10.36 -2.13
N ILE A 255 19.11 9.16 -2.46
CA ILE A 255 19.92 7.94 -2.49
C ILE A 255 20.90 7.96 -3.65
N SER A 256 20.54 8.54 -4.80
CA SER A 256 21.42 8.76 -5.95
C SER A 256 22.61 9.64 -5.56
N THR A 257 22.34 10.77 -4.91
CA THR A 257 23.39 11.67 -4.39
C THR A 257 24.27 10.98 -3.35
N PHE A 258 23.68 10.17 -2.47
CA PHE A 258 24.42 9.42 -1.46
C PHE A 258 25.32 8.36 -2.13
N ALA A 259 24.78 7.57 -3.06
CA ALA A 259 25.50 6.50 -3.73
C ALA A 259 26.70 7.00 -4.56
N ALA A 260 26.57 8.18 -5.18
CA ALA A 260 27.62 8.77 -5.99
C ALA A 260 28.86 9.24 -5.19
N ARG A 261 28.76 9.32 -3.85
CA ARG A 261 29.85 9.84 -2.99
C ARG A 261 30.75 8.76 -2.40
N HIS A 262 30.41 7.47 -2.60
CA HIS A 262 31.12 6.35 -1.99
C HIS A 262 31.72 5.44 -3.06
N ASP A 263 32.81 4.74 -2.72
CA ASP A 263 33.43 3.77 -3.61
C ASP A 263 32.59 2.48 -3.73
N LEU A 264 31.87 2.14 -2.65
CA LEU A 264 30.98 0.99 -2.60
C LEU A 264 29.67 1.35 -1.89
N ILE A 265 28.56 0.84 -2.40
CA ILE A 265 27.25 0.92 -1.74
C ILE A 265 26.81 -0.48 -1.28
N LEU A 266 26.51 -0.59 0.00
CA LEU A 266 25.80 -1.71 0.55
C LEU A 266 24.33 -1.32 0.75
N PHE A 267 23.46 -1.87 -0.10
CA PHE A 267 22.02 -1.61 -0.05
C PHE A 267 21.31 -2.70 0.75
N VAL A 268 20.75 -2.34 1.90
CA VAL A 268 20.08 -3.29 2.79
C VAL A 268 18.58 -3.25 2.57
N ALA A 269 17.99 -4.34 2.05
CA ALA A 269 16.56 -4.43 1.81
C ALA A 269 16.08 -5.87 1.64
N GLY A 270 14.87 -6.14 2.15
CA GLY A 270 14.18 -7.41 1.91
C GLY A 270 13.89 -7.65 0.41
N ARG A 271 14.13 -8.86 -0.08
CA ARG A 271 13.97 -9.24 -1.50
C ARG A 271 12.54 -9.03 -2.04
N LYS A 272 11.53 -9.04 -1.16
CA LYS A 272 10.12 -8.81 -1.50
C LYS A 272 9.74 -7.32 -1.58
N SER A 273 10.62 -6.41 -1.15
CA SER A 273 10.36 -4.97 -1.15
C SER A 273 10.37 -4.39 -2.56
N SER A 274 9.21 -4.00 -3.08
CA SER A 274 9.10 -3.33 -4.39
C SER A 274 9.84 -1.99 -4.39
N ASN A 275 9.73 -1.21 -3.31
CA ASN A 275 10.47 0.03 -3.15
C ASN A 275 11.98 -0.22 -3.07
N GLY A 276 12.40 -1.29 -2.36
CA GLY A 276 13.81 -1.68 -2.28
C GLY A 276 14.43 -1.95 -3.65
N LYS A 277 13.73 -2.68 -4.52
CA LYS A 277 14.22 -2.98 -5.88
C LYS A 277 14.43 -1.72 -6.72
N VAL A 278 13.51 -0.77 -6.65
CA VAL A 278 13.60 0.50 -7.39
C VAL A 278 14.77 1.34 -6.89
N LEU A 279 14.91 1.48 -5.57
CA LEU A 279 16.00 2.26 -4.97
C LEU A 279 17.37 1.61 -5.18
N PHE A 280 17.46 0.28 -5.13
CA PHE A 280 18.70 -0.43 -5.43
C PHE A 280 19.13 -0.24 -6.90
N HIS A 281 18.16 -0.30 -7.83
CA HIS A 281 18.44 -0.03 -9.24
C HIS A 281 18.97 1.39 -9.44
N GLU A 282 18.46 2.38 -8.71
CA GLU A 282 18.97 3.73 -8.70
C GLU A 282 20.42 3.79 -8.19
N CYS A 283 20.74 3.10 -7.10
CA CYS A 283 22.12 3.00 -6.61
C CYS A 283 23.05 2.45 -7.70
N LEU A 284 22.65 1.33 -8.34
CA LEU A 284 23.43 0.71 -9.42
C LEU A 284 23.63 1.64 -10.62
N SER A 285 22.66 2.49 -10.94
CA SER A 285 22.75 3.40 -12.09
C SER A 285 23.85 4.47 -11.92
N VAL A 286 24.12 4.88 -10.69
CA VAL A 286 25.11 5.92 -10.36
C VAL A 286 26.39 5.36 -9.76
N ASN A 287 26.33 4.20 -9.12
CA ASN A 287 27.49 3.51 -8.57
C ASN A 287 27.42 2.01 -8.90
N PRO A 288 28.11 1.55 -9.96
CA PRO A 288 28.11 0.14 -10.35
C PRO A 288 28.62 -0.82 -9.27
N ASN A 289 29.44 -0.33 -8.31
CA ASN A 289 29.91 -1.11 -7.16
C ASN A 289 28.88 -1.08 -6.01
N SER A 290 27.63 -1.43 -6.34
CA SER A 290 26.51 -1.51 -5.38
C SER A 290 26.08 -2.95 -5.21
N HIS A 291 25.96 -3.39 -3.96
CA HIS A 291 25.57 -4.75 -3.59
C HIS A 291 24.33 -4.73 -2.71
N GLN A 292 23.34 -5.57 -3.02
CA GLN A 292 22.13 -5.71 -2.19
C GLN A 292 22.27 -6.91 -1.27
N VAL A 293 21.96 -6.71 0.02
CA VAL A 293 21.87 -7.76 1.03
C VAL A 293 20.55 -7.67 1.80
N GLU A 294 20.08 -8.81 2.31
CA GLU A 294 18.92 -8.91 3.19
C GLU A 294 19.35 -8.92 4.68
N SER A 295 20.56 -9.45 4.96
CA SER A 295 21.14 -9.52 6.29
C SER A 295 22.67 -9.36 6.24
N ALA A 296 23.29 -9.21 7.42
CA ALA A 296 24.76 -9.12 7.55
C ALA A 296 25.48 -10.39 7.06
N ASP A 297 24.86 -11.57 7.18
CA ASP A 297 25.41 -12.86 6.76
C ASP A 297 25.60 -12.99 5.24
N GLU A 298 24.94 -12.14 4.45
CA GLU A 298 25.08 -12.14 2.98
C GLU A 298 26.24 -11.26 2.49
N ILE A 299 26.97 -10.61 3.39
CA ILE A 299 28.06 -9.71 3.03
C ILE A 299 29.29 -10.50 2.60
N ASP A 300 29.72 -10.32 1.35
CA ASP A 300 30.99 -10.87 0.87
C ASP A 300 32.12 -9.86 1.13
N MET A 301 33.06 -10.23 2.01
CA MET A 301 34.18 -9.38 2.40
C MET A 301 35.13 -9.05 1.24
N ASN A 302 35.10 -9.82 0.14
CA ASN A 302 35.87 -9.51 -1.06
C ASN A 302 35.43 -8.22 -1.75
N TRP A 303 34.20 -7.78 -1.56
CA TRP A 303 33.71 -6.52 -2.13
C TRP A 303 34.50 -5.31 -1.63
N PHE A 304 35.07 -5.38 -0.43
CA PHE A 304 35.76 -4.25 0.22
C PHE A 304 37.26 -4.16 -0.14
N ASN A 305 37.78 -5.04 -1.00
CA ASN A 305 39.16 -5.01 -1.42
C ASN A 305 39.43 -3.75 -2.26
N GLY A 306 40.35 -2.87 -1.76
CA GLY A 306 40.71 -1.63 -2.44
C GLY A 306 39.66 -0.51 -2.30
N VAL A 307 38.65 -0.65 -1.43
CA VAL A 307 37.63 0.35 -1.13
C VAL A 307 38.04 1.21 0.05
N GLU A 308 37.93 2.54 -0.07
CA GLU A 308 38.19 3.48 1.00
C GLU A 308 36.95 3.94 1.72
N THR A 309 35.83 4.10 0.98
CA THR A 309 34.55 4.61 1.48
C THR A 309 33.38 3.68 1.17
N VAL A 310 32.57 3.36 2.17
CA VAL A 310 31.37 2.51 2.06
C VAL A 310 30.15 3.29 2.50
N GLY A 311 29.17 3.40 1.62
CA GLY A 311 27.85 3.91 1.95
C GLY A 311 26.88 2.76 2.24
N ILE A 312 26.26 2.77 3.41
CA ILE A 312 25.19 1.83 3.74
C ILE A 312 23.85 2.54 3.66
N CYS A 313 22.95 2.05 2.84
CA CYS A 313 21.61 2.62 2.68
C CYS A 313 20.56 1.51 2.57
N GLY A 314 19.28 1.87 2.52
CA GLY A 314 18.22 0.87 2.50
C GLY A 314 16.85 1.43 2.11
N ALA A 315 15.90 0.53 1.94
CA ALA A 315 14.51 0.85 1.60
C ALA A 315 13.75 1.49 2.77
N THR A 316 12.56 2.04 2.48
CA THR A 316 11.61 2.54 3.49
C THR A 316 11.03 1.44 4.41
N SER A 317 11.34 0.19 4.11
CA SER A 317 11.00 -1.00 4.91
C SER A 317 12.21 -1.62 5.63
N THR A 318 13.39 -0.99 5.57
CA THR A 318 14.61 -1.49 6.22
C THR A 318 14.74 -0.88 7.60
N PRO A 319 14.86 -1.68 8.67
CA PRO A 319 15.10 -1.16 10.01
C PRO A 319 16.52 -0.60 10.15
N LYS A 320 16.68 0.45 10.94
CA LYS A 320 17.99 1.07 11.15
C LYS A 320 18.98 0.12 11.81
N TRP A 321 18.52 -0.69 12.77
CA TRP A 321 19.34 -1.67 13.46
C TRP A 321 20.01 -2.69 12.50
N LEU A 322 19.32 -3.05 11.41
CA LEU A 322 19.85 -4.00 10.43
C LEU A 322 21.00 -3.38 9.60
N MET A 323 20.90 -2.09 9.26
CA MET A 323 22.00 -1.36 8.62
C MET A 323 23.20 -1.17 9.58
N GLU A 324 22.93 -0.96 10.86
CA GLU A 324 23.94 -0.88 11.91
C GLU A 324 24.64 -2.24 12.11
N GLU A 325 23.90 -3.35 12.09
CA GLU A 325 24.44 -4.70 12.15
C GLU A 325 25.34 -5.00 10.94
N CYS A 326 24.94 -4.62 9.73
CA CYS A 326 25.77 -4.73 8.54
C CYS A 326 27.09 -3.92 8.68
N ARG A 327 27.01 -2.69 9.20
CA ARG A 327 28.20 -1.87 9.49
C ARG A 327 29.13 -2.57 10.46
N ASP A 328 28.59 -3.09 11.55
CA ASP A 328 29.36 -3.72 12.63
C ASP A 328 30.02 -5.03 12.15
N GLU A 329 29.37 -5.75 11.22
CA GLU A 329 29.95 -6.92 10.57
C GLU A 329 31.16 -6.56 9.72
N ILE A 330 31.04 -5.53 8.86
CA ILE A 330 32.16 -5.05 8.05
C ILE A 330 33.35 -4.62 8.95
N LEU A 331 33.07 -3.87 10.01
CA LEU A 331 34.12 -3.38 10.93
C LEU A 331 34.83 -4.52 11.69
N ARG A 332 34.17 -5.66 11.93
CA ARG A 332 34.80 -6.83 12.56
C ARG A 332 35.87 -7.47 11.67
N HIS A 333 35.71 -7.41 10.36
CA HIS A 333 36.57 -8.09 9.40
C HIS A 333 37.58 -7.17 8.68
N THR A 334 37.46 -5.84 8.85
CA THR A 334 38.33 -4.86 8.18
C THR A 334 39.27 -4.12 9.14
N LYS A 335 39.42 -4.61 10.37
CA LYS A 335 40.37 -4.10 11.39
C LYS A 335 41.76 -4.59 11.15
#